data_0035de0b66723cb5f30ba06d74c9b58b
#
_entry.id   0035de0b66723cb5f30ba06d74c9b58b
#
_cell.length_a   1.000
_cell.length_b   1.000
_cell.length_c   1.000
_cell.angle_alpha   90.00
_cell.angle_beta   90.00
_cell.angle_gamma   90.00
#
_symmetry.space_group_name_H-M   'P 1'
#
loop_
_entity.id
_entity.type
_entity.pdbx_description
1 polymer ?
#
loop_
_entity_poly.entity_id
_entity_poly.type
_entity_poly.pdbx_seq_one_letter_code
_entity_poly.pdbx_strand_id
1 'polypeptide(L)'
;MTGSEPDGGTPMILRCYVYVMQKTSRLSNDGLQRDAEPTILTVGHSNRSIEEFTELLVRAHVSMVVDVRKIPRSRSNPQFNLDALPEALEPFQIRHRYIASLGGRRTRSWQVAEEVNGFWQNRSFHNYADYALSAEFRAGLDELIDLSHRARCAVMCSEAVWWRCHRRLIADNLLARGIPVQHIMGPSRIEDAKITPGAVIVGDELQYPVADDAGQH
;
A
#
# COMPACT_ATOMS: atom_id res chain seq x y z
N MET A 1 44.11 25.08 24.53
CA MET A 1 43.65 24.31 23.37
C MET A 1 42.37 23.62 23.79
N THR A 2 41.27 24.27 23.57
CA THR A 2 39.91 23.76 23.90
C THR A 2 39.28 23.27 22.62
N GLY A 3 39.17 21.95 22.51
CA GLY A 3 38.47 21.31 21.38
C GLY A 3 36.95 21.43 21.59
N SER A 4 36.29 22.10 20.67
CA SER A 4 34.83 22.14 20.56
C SER A 4 34.36 20.86 19.89
N GLU A 5 33.56 20.06 20.59
CA GLU A 5 32.82 18.96 20.02
C GLU A 5 31.75 19.49 19.00
N PRO A 6 31.54 18.80 17.90
CA PRO A 6 30.45 19.17 16.97
C PRO A 6 29.11 18.77 17.59
N ASP A 7 28.24 19.76 17.73
CA ASP A 7 26.84 19.62 18.13
C ASP A 7 26.10 18.73 17.12
N GLY A 8 25.85 17.49 17.52
CA GLY A 8 25.08 16.49 16.75
C GLY A 8 23.60 16.88 16.68
N GLY A 9 23.28 17.86 15.86
CA GLY A 9 21.92 18.36 15.67
C GLY A 9 20.97 17.25 15.19
N THR A 10 20.09 16.79 16.07
CA THR A 10 18.98 15.90 15.74
C THR A 10 18.19 16.49 14.57
N PRO A 11 17.95 15.73 13.48
CA PRO A 11 17.22 16.23 12.30
C PRO A 11 15.88 16.85 12.71
N MET A 12 15.53 17.96 12.11
CA MET A 12 14.32 18.76 12.42
C MET A 12 13.02 17.89 12.34
N ILE A 13 13.01 16.87 11.50
CA ILE A 13 11.93 15.89 11.34
C ILE A 13 11.77 15.04 12.61
N LEU A 14 12.87 14.63 13.23
CA LEU A 14 12.85 13.86 14.47
C LEU A 14 12.34 14.71 15.65
N ARG A 15 12.63 16.01 15.66
CA ARG A 15 12.08 16.96 16.66
C ARG A 15 10.58 17.14 16.53
N CYS A 16 10.05 17.21 15.30
CA CYS A 16 8.61 17.28 15.06
C CYS A 16 7.90 15.98 15.46
N TYR A 17 8.53 14.82 15.23
CA TYR A 17 7.98 13.51 15.60
C TYR A 17 7.86 13.36 17.14
N VAL A 18 8.91 13.70 17.89
CA VAL A 18 8.90 13.66 19.36
C VAL A 18 7.83 14.62 19.91
N TYR A 19 7.68 15.81 19.33
CA TYR A 19 6.66 16.77 19.74
C TYR A 19 5.23 16.29 19.49
N VAL A 20 4.98 15.65 18.34
CA VAL A 20 3.67 15.07 18.01
C VAL A 20 3.34 13.89 18.93
N MET A 21 4.30 12.99 19.18
CA MET A 21 4.11 11.84 20.09
C MET A 21 3.86 12.25 21.55
N GLN A 22 4.51 13.30 22.03
CA GLN A 22 4.26 13.83 23.39
C GLN A 22 2.86 14.46 23.54
N LYS A 23 2.27 14.97 22.47
CA LYS A 23 0.92 15.53 22.49
C LYS A 23 -0.16 14.45 22.42
N THR A 24 0.07 13.36 21.69
CA THR A 24 -0.90 12.26 21.52
C THR A 24 -0.96 11.34 22.75
N SER A 25 0.13 11.18 23.52
CA SER A 25 0.14 10.37 24.74
C SER A 25 -0.69 10.94 25.90
N ARG A 26 -1.16 12.19 25.81
CA ARG A 26 -2.04 12.82 26.82
C ARG A 26 -3.53 12.71 26.53
N LEU A 27 -3.93 12.12 25.42
CA LEU A 27 -5.33 12.03 24.98
C LEU A 27 -5.93 10.62 25.00
N SER A 28 -5.20 9.62 25.47
CA SER A 28 -5.70 8.25 25.52
C SER A 28 -5.92 7.79 26.95
N ASN A 29 -7.07 8.18 27.51
CA ASN A 29 -7.82 7.37 28.46
C ASN A 29 -9.25 7.87 28.48
N ASP A 30 -10.13 7.26 27.74
CA ASP A 30 -11.49 6.82 28.07
C ASP A 30 -12.29 6.50 26.80
N GLY A 31 -12.96 5.37 26.82
CA GLY A 31 -14.02 5.03 25.90
C GLY A 31 -13.68 3.87 24.98
N LEU A 32 -14.40 2.76 25.19
CA LEU A 32 -14.48 1.62 24.25
C LEU A 32 -14.57 2.14 22.80
N GLN A 33 -13.44 2.17 22.11
CA GLN A 33 -13.42 2.27 20.67
C GLN A 33 -14.02 0.97 20.14
N ARG A 34 -15.26 1.03 19.67
CA ARG A 34 -15.79 0.00 18.78
C ARG A 34 -14.76 -0.19 17.70
N ASP A 35 -14.43 -1.45 17.41
CA ASP A 35 -13.47 -1.85 16.40
C ASP A 35 -13.83 -1.16 15.07
N ALA A 36 -13.21 -0.01 14.80
CA ALA A 36 -13.33 0.63 13.50
C ALA A 36 -12.65 -0.33 12.52
N GLU A 37 -13.37 -0.69 11.45
CA GLU A 37 -12.83 -1.48 10.35
C GLU A 37 -11.44 -0.98 9.98
N PRO A 38 -10.42 -1.88 9.87
CA PRO A 38 -9.06 -1.47 9.62
C PRO A 38 -8.97 -0.80 8.25
N THR A 39 -8.59 0.46 8.21
CA THR A 39 -8.33 1.16 6.94
C THR A 39 -6.92 0.89 6.47
N ILE A 40 -6.75 0.35 5.27
CA ILE A 40 -5.46 0.10 4.65
C ILE A 40 -5.10 1.27 3.72
N LEU A 41 -3.88 1.80 3.89
CA LEU A 41 -3.37 2.84 3.01
C LEU A 41 -2.57 2.25 1.85
N THR A 42 -2.39 3.00 0.77
CA THR A 42 -1.45 2.68 -0.30
C THR A 42 -0.54 3.85 -0.58
N VAL A 43 0.71 3.59 -0.93
CA VAL A 43 1.71 4.61 -1.22
C VAL A 43 2.63 4.15 -2.36
N GLY A 44 3.11 5.09 -3.18
CA GLY A 44 4.18 4.84 -4.15
C GLY A 44 5.45 5.54 -3.73
N HIS A 45 6.57 4.83 -3.68
CA HIS A 45 7.82 5.50 -3.34
C HIS A 45 8.36 6.37 -4.50
N SER A 46 8.12 5.98 -5.77
CA SER A 46 8.61 6.68 -6.95
C SER A 46 10.14 6.91 -6.90
N ASN A 47 10.57 8.13 -7.21
CA ASN A 47 11.95 8.62 -7.09
C ASN A 47 12.12 9.57 -5.89
N ARG A 48 11.28 9.45 -4.87
CA ARG A 48 11.39 10.25 -3.65
C ARG A 48 12.68 9.94 -2.90
N SER A 49 13.17 10.91 -2.17
CA SER A 49 14.16 10.63 -1.13
C SER A 49 13.51 9.80 0.00
N ILE A 50 14.34 9.22 0.86
CA ILE A 50 13.82 8.45 2.00
C ILE A 50 13.11 9.37 2.99
N GLU A 51 13.58 10.59 3.14
CA GLU A 51 13.01 11.63 4.01
C GLU A 51 11.61 12.04 3.52
N GLU A 52 11.47 12.32 2.22
CA GLU A 52 10.16 12.64 1.62
C GLU A 52 9.17 11.48 1.78
N PHE A 53 9.66 10.25 1.63
CA PHE A 53 8.81 9.06 1.76
C PHE A 53 8.37 8.83 3.21
N THR A 54 9.30 8.92 4.17
CA THR A 54 9.00 8.76 5.59
C THR A 54 8.10 9.89 6.10
N GLU A 55 8.24 11.12 5.61
CA GLU A 55 7.32 12.21 5.92
C GLU A 55 5.86 11.87 5.53
N LEU A 56 5.64 11.29 4.34
CA LEU A 56 4.31 10.85 3.92
C LEU A 56 3.71 9.82 4.90
N LEU A 57 4.52 8.85 5.30
CA LEU A 57 4.10 7.78 6.21
C LEU A 57 3.76 8.31 7.60
N VAL A 58 4.62 9.17 8.15
CA VAL A 58 4.43 9.79 9.48
C VAL A 58 3.17 10.65 9.50
N ARG A 59 2.96 11.49 8.48
CA ARG A 59 1.75 12.33 8.38
C ARG A 59 0.46 11.51 8.25
N ALA A 60 0.55 10.35 7.61
CA ALA A 60 -0.57 9.41 7.48
C ALA A 60 -0.71 8.47 8.69
N HIS A 61 0.12 8.66 9.74
CA HIS A 61 0.16 7.80 10.95
C HIS A 61 0.39 6.32 10.62
N VAL A 62 1.14 6.02 9.56
CA VAL A 62 1.50 4.65 9.20
C VAL A 62 2.44 4.06 10.24
N SER A 63 2.16 2.84 10.69
CA SER A 63 3.03 2.09 11.60
C SER A 63 3.62 0.82 10.97
N MET A 64 3.19 0.47 9.74
CA MET A 64 3.74 -0.63 8.97
C MET A 64 3.70 -0.36 7.48
N VAL A 65 4.84 -0.50 6.81
CA VAL A 65 4.92 -0.55 5.35
C VAL A 65 4.86 -2.00 4.89
N VAL A 66 3.91 -2.30 4.00
CA VAL A 66 3.79 -3.61 3.35
C VAL A 66 4.27 -3.48 1.92
N ASP A 67 5.48 -3.98 1.66
CA ASP A 67 6.11 -3.95 0.34
C ASP A 67 5.52 -5.05 -0.55
N VAL A 68 4.89 -4.65 -1.66
CA VAL A 68 4.28 -5.55 -2.65
C VAL A 68 4.96 -5.46 -4.01
N ARG A 69 6.22 -5.09 -4.07
CA ARG A 69 6.98 -5.07 -5.32
C ARG A 69 7.40 -6.48 -5.71
N LYS A 70 7.29 -6.82 -7.00
CA LYS A 70 7.81 -8.11 -7.49
C LYS A 70 9.33 -8.21 -7.38
N ILE A 71 10.02 -7.08 -7.57
CA ILE A 71 11.48 -6.96 -7.47
C ILE A 71 11.76 -5.79 -6.51
N PRO A 72 11.95 -6.07 -5.20
CA PRO A 72 12.19 -5.02 -4.20
C PRO A 72 13.67 -4.59 -4.17
N ARG A 73 14.23 -4.33 -5.36
CA ARG A 73 15.61 -3.91 -5.54
C ARG A 73 15.71 -2.96 -6.74
N SER A 74 16.41 -1.85 -6.57
CA SER A 74 16.62 -0.83 -7.60
C SER A 74 18.04 -0.27 -7.51
N ARG A 75 18.67 -0.05 -8.67
CA ARG A 75 19.94 0.67 -8.74
C ARG A 75 19.74 2.18 -8.64
N SER A 76 18.63 2.68 -9.16
CA SER A 76 18.32 4.13 -9.18
C SER A 76 17.77 4.64 -7.86
N ASN A 77 17.16 3.76 -7.07
CA ASN A 77 16.57 4.12 -5.78
C ASN A 77 16.97 3.08 -4.72
N PRO A 78 18.28 2.96 -4.39
CA PRO A 78 18.79 1.93 -3.50
C PRO A 78 18.27 2.05 -2.07
N GLN A 79 17.87 3.24 -1.63
CA GLN A 79 17.26 3.51 -0.32
C GLN A 79 15.95 2.73 -0.08
N PHE A 80 15.29 2.24 -1.15
CA PHE A 80 14.11 1.42 -1.07
C PHE A 80 14.38 -0.08 -1.26
N ASN A 81 15.65 -0.51 -1.33
CA ASN A 81 15.96 -1.92 -1.40
C ASN A 81 15.49 -2.66 -0.14
N LEU A 82 15.17 -3.94 -0.28
CA LEU A 82 14.61 -4.77 0.78
C LEU A 82 15.52 -4.86 2.02
N ASP A 83 16.81 -4.74 1.82
CA ASP A 83 17.85 -4.74 2.84
C ASP A 83 18.05 -3.36 3.51
N ALA A 84 17.78 -2.26 2.80
CA ALA A 84 18.00 -0.90 3.28
C ALA A 84 16.75 -0.25 3.90
N LEU A 85 15.57 -0.51 3.34
CA LEU A 85 14.34 0.16 3.74
C LEU A 85 13.94 -0.07 5.20
N PRO A 86 14.04 -1.29 5.78
CA PRO A 86 13.69 -1.52 7.18
C PRO A 86 14.49 -0.66 8.14
N GLU A 87 15.81 -0.55 7.93
CA GLU A 87 16.71 0.29 8.73
C GLU A 87 16.34 1.77 8.63
N ALA A 88 15.99 2.24 7.44
CA ALA A 88 15.57 3.62 7.22
C ALA A 88 14.22 3.96 7.88
N LEU A 89 13.35 2.99 8.11
CA LEU A 89 12.04 3.15 8.75
C LEU A 89 12.10 3.06 10.29
N GLU A 90 13.12 2.40 10.84
CA GLU A 90 13.27 2.13 12.28
C GLU A 90 13.21 3.39 13.16
N PRO A 91 13.91 4.51 12.83
CA PRO A 91 13.86 5.74 13.63
C PRO A 91 12.45 6.33 13.78
N PHE A 92 11.56 6.01 12.86
CA PHE A 92 10.16 6.47 12.86
C PHE A 92 9.20 5.46 13.48
N GLN A 93 9.72 4.34 14.03
CA GLN A 93 8.94 3.23 14.60
C GLN A 93 7.96 2.61 13.58
N ILE A 94 8.30 2.67 12.29
CA ILE A 94 7.53 2.09 11.20
C ILE A 94 8.13 0.72 10.86
N ARG A 95 7.35 -0.33 11.05
CA ARG A 95 7.74 -1.69 10.72
C ARG A 95 7.67 -1.92 9.21
N HIS A 96 8.37 -2.93 8.75
CA HIS A 96 8.38 -3.35 7.34
C HIS A 96 7.98 -4.82 7.23
N ARG A 97 7.13 -5.12 6.23
CA ARG A 97 6.78 -6.49 5.83
C ARG A 97 6.81 -6.61 4.31
N TYR A 98 7.41 -7.67 3.80
CA TYR A 98 7.41 -7.99 2.37
C TYR A 98 6.41 -9.12 2.10
N ILE A 99 5.41 -8.88 1.21
CA ILE A 99 4.44 -9.88 0.77
C ILE A 99 4.63 -10.10 -0.73
N ALA A 100 5.48 -11.07 -1.08
CA ALA A 100 5.84 -11.39 -2.47
C ALA A 100 4.64 -11.86 -3.32
N SER A 101 3.67 -12.54 -2.69
CA SER A 101 2.44 -13.01 -3.32
C SER A 101 1.53 -11.89 -3.82
N LEU A 102 1.63 -10.68 -3.26
CA LEU A 102 0.93 -9.50 -3.79
C LEU A 102 1.73 -8.76 -4.87
N GLY A 103 2.91 -9.25 -5.28
CA GLY A 103 3.77 -8.60 -6.25
C GLY A 103 3.15 -8.49 -7.64
N GLY A 104 3.39 -7.37 -8.33
CA GLY A 104 2.98 -7.15 -9.72
C GLY A 104 3.79 -7.96 -10.75
N ARG A 105 3.71 -7.58 -12.03
CA ARG A 105 4.42 -8.22 -13.15
C ARG A 105 4.13 -9.71 -13.27
N ARG A 106 2.87 -10.05 -13.46
CA ARG A 106 2.42 -11.44 -13.69
C ARG A 106 2.40 -11.78 -15.17
N THR A 107 2.67 -13.03 -15.49
CA THR A 107 2.53 -13.58 -16.84
C THR A 107 1.07 -13.93 -17.13
N ARG A 108 0.75 -14.14 -18.39
CA ARG A 108 -0.60 -14.58 -18.81
C ARG A 108 -0.97 -15.88 -18.09
N SER A 109 -2.17 -15.94 -17.55
CA SER A 109 -2.78 -17.18 -17.10
C SER A 109 -3.41 -17.92 -18.30
N TRP A 110 -3.26 -19.24 -18.33
CA TRP A 110 -3.95 -20.11 -19.28
C TRP A 110 -5.13 -20.85 -18.62
N GLN A 111 -5.33 -20.62 -17.33
CA GLN A 111 -6.40 -21.23 -16.55
C GLN A 111 -7.63 -20.34 -16.42
N VAL A 112 -7.50 -19.06 -16.71
CA VAL A 112 -8.58 -18.07 -16.69
C VAL A 112 -8.93 -17.72 -18.12
N ALA A 113 -10.22 -17.81 -18.46
CA ALA A 113 -10.71 -17.44 -19.77
C ALA A 113 -10.56 -15.92 -19.99
N GLU A 114 -10.22 -15.49 -21.20
CA GLU A 114 -9.83 -14.10 -21.50
C GLU A 114 -10.95 -13.10 -21.21
N GLU A 115 -12.20 -13.51 -21.36
CA GLU A 115 -13.40 -12.71 -21.11
C GLU A 115 -13.66 -12.42 -19.62
N VAL A 116 -13.13 -13.23 -18.69
CA VAL A 116 -13.34 -13.06 -17.24
C VAL A 116 -12.81 -11.71 -16.74
N ASN A 117 -11.69 -11.27 -17.32
CA ASN A 117 -11.05 -10.00 -16.99
C ASN A 117 -10.86 -9.10 -18.22
N GLY A 118 -11.68 -9.28 -19.24
CA GLY A 118 -11.59 -8.61 -20.53
C GLY A 118 -11.76 -7.09 -20.52
N PHE A 119 -12.29 -6.52 -19.43
CA PHE A 119 -12.29 -5.08 -19.19
C PHE A 119 -10.88 -4.46 -19.30
N TRP A 120 -9.85 -5.21 -18.88
CA TRP A 120 -8.49 -4.72 -18.86
C TRP A 120 -7.80 -4.86 -20.21
N GLN A 121 -7.81 -3.79 -21.02
CA GLN A 121 -7.09 -3.74 -22.30
C GLN A 121 -5.55 -3.73 -22.10
N ASN A 122 -5.08 -3.23 -20.97
CA ASN A 122 -3.66 -3.29 -20.61
C ASN A 122 -3.31 -4.69 -20.11
N ARG A 123 -2.43 -5.38 -20.86
CA ARG A 123 -1.99 -6.75 -20.57
C ARG A 123 -1.46 -6.95 -19.15
N SER A 124 -0.76 -5.96 -18.59
CA SER A 124 -0.22 -6.07 -17.24
C SER A 124 -1.32 -6.08 -16.18
N PHE A 125 -2.38 -5.30 -16.37
CA PHE A 125 -3.55 -5.31 -15.49
C PHE A 125 -4.39 -6.56 -15.70
N HIS A 126 -4.59 -7.00 -16.94
CA HIS A 126 -5.30 -8.24 -17.25
C HIS A 126 -4.63 -9.45 -16.57
N ASN A 127 -3.33 -9.62 -16.81
CA ASN A 127 -2.56 -10.72 -16.21
C ASN A 127 -2.58 -10.66 -14.67
N TYR A 128 -2.59 -9.46 -14.10
CA TYR A 128 -2.67 -9.32 -12.64
C TYR A 128 -4.07 -9.62 -12.11
N ALA A 129 -5.12 -9.25 -12.84
CA ALA A 129 -6.50 -9.60 -12.50
C ALA A 129 -6.72 -11.13 -12.53
N ASP A 130 -6.18 -11.81 -13.57
CA ASP A 130 -6.20 -13.28 -13.62
C ASP A 130 -5.48 -13.90 -12.43
N TYR A 131 -4.29 -13.37 -12.11
CA TYR A 131 -3.54 -13.83 -10.95
C TYR A 131 -4.28 -13.58 -9.63
N ALA A 132 -5.04 -12.50 -9.52
CA ALA A 132 -5.81 -12.17 -8.31
C ALA A 132 -6.89 -13.21 -7.97
N LEU A 133 -7.27 -14.08 -8.92
CA LEU A 133 -8.16 -15.22 -8.69
C LEU A 133 -7.43 -16.44 -8.08
N SER A 134 -6.10 -16.40 -7.94
CA SER A 134 -5.32 -17.53 -7.41
C SER A 134 -5.37 -17.63 -5.89
N ALA A 135 -5.17 -18.84 -5.37
CA ALA A 135 -5.03 -19.08 -3.94
C ALA A 135 -3.80 -18.36 -3.34
N GLU A 136 -2.71 -18.23 -4.12
CA GLU A 136 -1.49 -17.52 -3.70
C GLU A 136 -1.78 -16.03 -3.43
N PHE A 137 -2.54 -15.38 -4.32
CA PHE A 137 -2.94 -13.99 -4.12
C PHE A 137 -3.86 -13.84 -2.91
N ARG A 138 -4.87 -14.73 -2.78
CA ARG A 138 -5.81 -14.71 -1.64
C ARG A 138 -5.08 -14.84 -0.31
N ALA A 139 -4.14 -15.77 -0.20
CA ALA A 139 -3.34 -15.94 1.01
C ALA A 139 -2.52 -14.68 1.35
N GLY A 140 -1.93 -14.01 0.34
CA GLY A 140 -1.24 -12.74 0.56
C GLY A 140 -2.15 -11.60 0.97
N LEU A 141 -3.38 -11.57 0.44
CA LEU A 141 -4.37 -10.56 0.81
C LEU A 141 -4.87 -10.79 2.24
N ASP A 142 -5.07 -12.03 2.65
CA ASP A 142 -5.45 -12.41 4.00
C ASP A 142 -4.34 -12.03 5.00
N GLU A 143 -3.06 -12.28 4.67
CA GLU A 143 -1.92 -11.83 5.48
C GLU A 143 -1.92 -10.29 5.65
N LEU A 144 -2.19 -9.53 4.58
CA LEU A 144 -2.28 -8.07 4.64
C LEU A 144 -3.42 -7.61 5.56
N ILE A 145 -4.59 -8.24 5.46
CA ILE A 145 -5.75 -7.94 6.31
C ILE A 145 -5.43 -8.24 7.78
N ASP A 146 -4.84 -9.39 8.08
CA ASP A 146 -4.41 -9.76 9.44
C ASP A 146 -3.42 -8.75 10.03
N LEU A 147 -2.49 -8.26 9.23
CA LEU A 147 -1.55 -7.21 9.63
C LEU A 147 -2.27 -5.88 9.93
N SER A 148 -3.31 -5.55 9.15
CA SER A 148 -4.04 -4.30 9.30
C SER A 148 -4.86 -4.21 10.60
N HIS A 149 -5.26 -5.33 11.17
CA HIS A 149 -5.87 -5.39 12.51
C HIS A 149 -4.89 -5.08 13.65
N ARG A 150 -3.58 -5.14 13.38
CA ARG A 150 -2.52 -4.97 14.39
C ARG A 150 -1.67 -3.71 14.16
N ALA A 151 -1.82 -3.08 13.01
CA ALA A 151 -1.03 -1.92 12.60
C ALA A 151 -1.75 -1.11 11.54
N ARG A 152 -1.51 0.19 11.51
CA ARG A 152 -1.94 1.04 10.38
C ARG A 152 -1.01 0.79 9.20
N CYS A 153 -1.46 -0.05 8.28
CA CYS A 153 -0.68 -0.54 7.15
C CYS A 153 -0.73 0.40 5.94
N ALA A 154 0.42 0.56 5.25
CA ALA A 154 0.50 1.17 3.93
C ALA A 154 1.13 0.21 2.92
N VAL A 155 0.35 -0.21 1.93
CA VAL A 155 0.81 -1.04 0.81
C VAL A 155 1.70 -0.19 -0.10
N MET A 156 2.97 -0.59 -0.27
CA MET A 156 3.97 0.16 -1.02
C MET A 156 4.35 -0.52 -2.34
N CYS A 157 4.40 0.28 -3.40
CA CYS A 157 5.02 -0.09 -4.67
C CYS A 157 5.91 1.03 -5.22
N SER A 158 6.66 0.78 -6.30
CA SER A 158 7.51 1.78 -6.94
C SER A 158 6.75 2.85 -7.72
N GLU A 159 5.60 2.54 -8.29
CA GLU A 159 4.81 3.48 -9.09
C GLU A 159 4.27 4.64 -8.25
N ALA A 160 4.47 5.88 -8.69
CA ALA A 160 3.96 7.07 -7.99
C ALA A 160 2.44 7.03 -7.84
N VAL A 161 1.74 6.78 -8.93
CA VAL A 161 0.28 6.88 -9.02
C VAL A 161 -0.38 5.51 -8.96
N TRP A 162 -1.41 5.39 -8.12
CA TRP A 162 -2.07 4.10 -7.88
C TRP A 162 -2.80 3.56 -9.11
N TRP A 163 -3.39 4.43 -9.96
CA TRP A 163 -4.18 4.01 -11.14
C TRP A 163 -3.34 3.43 -12.28
N ARG A 164 -2.01 3.57 -12.24
CA ARG A 164 -1.06 2.94 -13.18
C ARG A 164 -0.32 1.76 -12.55
N CYS A 165 -0.73 1.32 -11.38
CA CYS A 165 -0.05 0.33 -10.56
C CYS A 165 -1.01 -0.80 -10.14
N HIS A 166 -0.48 -2.01 -9.99
CA HIS A 166 -1.24 -3.17 -9.49
C HIS A 166 -1.86 -2.96 -8.10
N ARG A 167 -1.43 -1.95 -7.34
CA ARG A 167 -2.09 -1.52 -6.09
C ARG A 167 -3.57 -1.19 -6.30
N ARG A 168 -3.97 -0.79 -7.53
CA ARG A 168 -5.36 -0.58 -7.89
C ARG A 168 -6.19 -1.85 -7.70
N LEU A 169 -5.70 -2.99 -8.21
CA LEU A 169 -6.41 -4.26 -8.09
C LEU A 169 -6.34 -4.83 -6.67
N ILE A 170 -5.25 -4.57 -5.93
CA ILE A 170 -5.19 -4.90 -4.50
C ILE A 170 -6.26 -4.11 -3.74
N ALA A 171 -6.38 -2.80 -4.02
CA ALA A 171 -7.39 -1.94 -3.41
C ALA A 171 -8.82 -2.42 -3.75
N ASP A 172 -9.09 -2.76 -5.01
CA ASP A 172 -10.39 -3.28 -5.44
C ASP A 172 -10.76 -4.56 -4.69
N ASN A 173 -9.81 -5.50 -4.53
CA ASN A 173 -10.03 -6.75 -3.80
C ASN A 173 -10.24 -6.54 -2.29
N LEU A 174 -9.60 -5.55 -1.69
CA LEU A 174 -9.83 -5.16 -0.30
C LEU A 174 -11.22 -4.53 -0.14
N LEU A 175 -11.59 -3.59 -1.02
CA LEU A 175 -12.90 -2.95 -1.03
C LEU A 175 -14.02 -3.97 -1.23
N ALA A 176 -13.84 -4.97 -2.11
CA ALA A 176 -14.79 -6.05 -2.34
C ALA A 176 -15.02 -6.91 -1.07
N ARG A 177 -14.05 -6.94 -0.16
CA ARG A 177 -14.13 -7.62 1.15
C ARG A 177 -14.59 -6.68 2.28
N GLY A 178 -15.03 -5.46 1.96
CA GLY A 178 -15.50 -4.48 2.94
C GLY A 178 -14.37 -3.72 3.66
N ILE A 179 -13.11 -3.91 3.30
CA ILE A 179 -11.98 -3.22 3.92
C ILE A 179 -11.77 -1.85 3.26
N PRO A 180 -11.92 -0.73 3.98
CA PRO A 180 -11.68 0.60 3.45
C PRO A 180 -10.23 0.80 3.02
N VAL A 181 -10.02 1.45 1.88
CA VAL A 181 -8.69 1.74 1.33
C VAL A 181 -8.55 3.22 1.04
N GLN A 182 -7.39 3.78 1.34
CA GLN A 182 -7.04 5.17 1.03
C GLN A 182 -5.69 5.24 0.31
N HIS A 183 -5.56 6.19 -0.61
CA HIS A 183 -4.33 6.43 -1.38
C HIS A 183 -3.60 7.66 -0.86
N ILE A 184 -2.36 7.50 -0.39
CA ILE A 184 -1.48 8.62 -0.03
C ILE A 184 -0.90 9.19 -1.33
N MET A 185 -1.36 10.38 -1.71
CA MET A 185 -0.97 11.04 -2.95
C MET A 185 0.11 12.12 -2.72
N GLY A 186 0.22 12.62 -1.52
CA GLY A 186 1.18 13.65 -1.14
C GLY A 186 1.09 13.99 0.35
N PRO A 187 1.91 14.94 0.85
CA PRO A 187 2.00 15.24 2.28
C PRO A 187 0.68 15.68 2.94
N SER A 188 -0.22 16.25 2.15
CA SER A 188 -1.53 16.75 2.63
C SER A 188 -2.70 16.19 1.82
N ARG A 189 -2.46 15.13 1.02
CA ARG A 189 -3.48 14.59 0.13
C ARG A 189 -3.60 13.08 0.30
N ILE A 190 -4.69 12.67 0.92
CA ILE A 190 -5.14 11.28 1.03
C ILE A 190 -6.51 11.20 0.36
N GLU A 191 -6.72 10.20 -0.50
CA GLU A 191 -7.94 10.01 -1.26
C GLU A 191 -8.53 8.64 -0.96
N ASP A 192 -9.84 8.58 -0.76
CA ASP A 192 -10.54 7.31 -0.63
C ASP A 192 -10.50 6.53 -1.94
N ALA A 193 -10.13 5.26 -1.85
CA ALA A 193 -10.18 4.38 -3.01
C ALA A 193 -11.64 4.07 -3.37
N LYS A 194 -11.87 3.94 -4.66
CA LYS A 194 -13.15 3.49 -5.21
C LYS A 194 -12.90 2.26 -6.06
N ILE A 195 -13.80 1.30 -5.97
CA ILE A 195 -13.73 0.10 -6.78
C ILE A 195 -13.74 0.47 -8.27
N THR A 196 -12.94 -0.22 -9.06
CA THR A 196 -12.87 0.02 -10.51
C THR A 196 -14.24 -0.18 -11.14
N PRO A 197 -14.73 0.77 -11.97
CA PRO A 197 -15.95 0.57 -12.73
C PRO A 197 -15.89 -0.72 -13.56
N GLY A 198 -16.96 -1.50 -13.55
CA GLY A 198 -17.01 -2.79 -14.24
C GLY A 198 -16.48 -3.98 -13.44
N ALA A 199 -15.96 -3.76 -12.22
CA ALA A 199 -15.66 -4.85 -11.31
C ALA A 199 -16.96 -5.53 -10.81
N VAL A 200 -16.98 -6.85 -10.82
CA VAL A 200 -18.12 -7.68 -10.42
C VAL A 200 -17.65 -8.73 -9.42
N ILE A 201 -18.41 -8.89 -8.34
CA ILE A 201 -18.15 -9.94 -7.34
C ILE A 201 -18.92 -11.20 -7.77
N VAL A 202 -18.17 -12.28 -8.00
CA VAL A 202 -18.72 -13.61 -8.36
C VAL A 202 -18.29 -14.61 -7.28
N GLY A 203 -19.22 -14.95 -6.40
CA GLY A 203 -18.86 -15.70 -5.18
C GLY A 203 -17.90 -14.89 -4.31
N ASP A 204 -16.71 -15.43 -4.06
CA ASP A 204 -15.65 -14.79 -3.28
C ASP A 204 -14.58 -14.10 -4.16
N GLU A 205 -14.80 -14.05 -5.46
CA GLU A 205 -13.82 -13.57 -6.45
C GLU A 205 -14.26 -12.23 -7.04
N LEU A 206 -13.28 -11.36 -7.29
CA LEU A 206 -13.49 -10.12 -8.02
C LEU A 206 -13.03 -10.30 -9.46
N GLN A 207 -13.95 -10.09 -10.40
CA GLN A 207 -13.73 -10.22 -11.82
C GLN A 207 -14.01 -8.90 -12.54
N TYR A 208 -13.47 -8.75 -13.74
CA TYR A 208 -13.61 -7.54 -14.56
C TYR A 208 -14.05 -7.91 -15.99
N PRO A 209 -15.28 -8.40 -16.16
CA PRO A 209 -15.78 -8.79 -17.49
C PRO A 209 -15.82 -7.59 -18.43
N VAL A 210 -15.82 -7.86 -19.73
CA VAL A 210 -16.16 -6.83 -20.72
C VAL A 210 -17.57 -6.35 -20.42
N ALA A 211 -17.78 -5.03 -20.41
CA ALA A 211 -19.14 -4.51 -20.30
C ALA A 211 -19.96 -5.06 -21.49
N ASP A 212 -21.03 -5.77 -21.20
CA ASP A 212 -21.98 -6.13 -22.23
C ASP A 212 -22.52 -4.84 -22.87
N ASP A 213 -22.41 -4.68 -24.17
CA ASP A 213 -23.11 -3.66 -24.96
C ASP A 213 -24.62 -3.95 -24.93
N ALA A 214 -25.17 -4.06 -23.72
CA ALA A 214 -26.60 -4.30 -23.52
C ALA A 214 -27.35 -2.98 -23.69
N GLY A 215 -27.78 -2.69 -24.89
CA GLY A 215 -28.89 -1.79 -25.09
C GLY A 215 -28.66 -0.56 -25.95
N GLN A 216 -28.34 -0.74 -27.22
CA GLN A 216 -28.85 0.17 -28.25
C GLN A 216 -29.82 -0.64 -29.15
N HIS A 217 -31.05 -0.72 -28.70
CA HIS A 217 -32.22 -1.01 -29.54
C HIS A 217 -33.32 -0.01 -29.22
#